data_8ddf2a8ce3297a53e840ad69260aacce
#
_entry.id   8ddf2a8ce3297a53e840ad69260aacce
#
_cell.length_a   1.000
_cell.length_b   1.000
_cell.length_c   1.000
_cell.angle_alpha   90.00
_cell.angle_beta   90.00
_cell.angle_gamma   90.00
#
_symmetry.space_group_name_H-M   'P 1'
#
loop_
_entity.id
_entity.type
_entity.pdbx_description
1 polymer ?
#
loop_
_entity_poly.entity_id
_entity_poly.type
_entity_poly.pdbx_seq_one_letter_code
_entity_poly.pdbx_strand_id
1 'polypeptide(L)'
;MNPARDPDATDRDAADLDGDLGFDEPSTDQSFENALAKARDGTRLSVDDATELLATGTDTEGIDPVRKERVLELADRRRREEVGDEVTFVANLNNNVTTACNTGCLF
;
A
#
# COMPACT_ATOMS: atom_id res chain seq x y z
N MET A 1 -42.02 -43.42 -14.02
CA MET A 1 -42.70 -42.28 -13.40
C MET A 1 -41.68 -41.53 -12.54
N ASN A 2 -41.20 -40.44 -13.03
CA ASN A 2 -40.27 -39.59 -12.31
C ASN A 2 -41.10 -38.74 -11.34
N PRO A 3 -40.85 -38.76 -10.01
CA PRO A 3 -41.53 -37.85 -9.15
C PRO A 3 -41.11 -36.43 -9.53
N ALA A 4 -42.12 -35.59 -9.69
CA ALA A 4 -41.94 -34.18 -10.04
C ALA A 4 -40.86 -33.55 -9.15
N ARG A 5 -39.80 -33.08 -9.77
CA ARG A 5 -38.88 -32.14 -9.13
C ARG A 5 -39.70 -30.94 -8.72
N ASP A 6 -39.74 -30.72 -7.43
CA ASP A 6 -40.36 -29.56 -6.87
C ASP A 6 -39.59 -28.32 -7.36
N PRO A 7 -40.17 -27.43 -8.19
CA PRO A 7 -39.47 -26.28 -8.71
C PRO A 7 -39.18 -25.24 -7.63
N ASP A 8 -39.69 -25.48 -6.41
CA ASP A 8 -39.59 -24.55 -5.29
C ASP A 8 -38.37 -24.81 -4.40
N ALA A 9 -37.68 -25.95 -4.58
CA ALA A 9 -36.51 -26.30 -3.77
C ALA A 9 -35.19 -25.65 -4.23
N THR A 10 -35.14 -25.13 -5.46
CA THR A 10 -33.91 -24.53 -6.03
C THR A 10 -33.80 -23.03 -5.82
N ASP A 11 -34.89 -22.36 -5.47
CA ASP A 11 -34.90 -20.91 -5.32
C ASP A 11 -34.53 -20.47 -3.90
N ARG A 12 -34.54 -21.38 -2.91
CA ARG A 12 -34.21 -21.02 -1.54
C ARG A 12 -32.74 -21.04 -1.22
N ASP A 13 -31.95 -21.82 -1.94
CA ASP A 13 -30.51 -21.93 -1.72
C ASP A 13 -29.74 -20.78 -2.38
N ALA A 14 -30.31 -20.11 -3.37
CA ALA A 14 -29.68 -18.97 -4.03
C ALA A 14 -29.89 -17.64 -3.27
N ALA A 15 -30.95 -17.53 -2.46
CA ALA A 15 -31.25 -16.32 -1.70
C ALA A 15 -30.47 -16.24 -0.38
N ASP A 16 -30.04 -17.39 0.16
CA ASP A 16 -29.24 -17.42 1.41
C ASP A 16 -27.73 -17.26 1.17
N LEU A 17 -27.28 -17.26 -0.08
CA LEU A 17 -25.88 -16.99 -0.43
C LEU A 17 -25.56 -15.50 -0.56
N ASP A 18 -26.56 -14.64 -0.61
CA ASP A 18 -26.46 -13.20 -0.45
C ASP A 18 -26.49 -12.78 1.03
N GLY A 19 -26.33 -13.71 1.93
CA GLY A 19 -26.04 -13.44 3.32
C GLY A 19 -24.74 -12.64 3.34
N ASP A 20 -24.90 -11.35 3.52
CA ASP A 20 -23.94 -10.38 3.96
C ASP A 20 -22.86 -11.07 4.81
N LEU A 21 -21.85 -11.61 4.11
CA LEU A 21 -20.57 -11.83 4.71
C LEU A 21 -20.04 -10.43 4.90
N GLY A 22 -20.44 -9.79 6.00
CA GLY A 22 -19.97 -8.49 6.43
C GLY A 22 -18.47 -8.50 6.64
N PHE A 23 -17.76 -8.66 5.55
CA PHE A 23 -16.43 -8.11 5.42
C PHE A 23 -16.67 -6.62 5.29
N ASP A 24 -16.74 -5.94 6.43
CA ASP A 24 -16.43 -4.54 6.50
C ASP A 24 -15.02 -4.40 5.93
N GLU A 25 -14.93 -4.25 4.61
CA GLU A 25 -13.73 -3.75 3.95
C GLU A 25 -13.47 -2.42 4.65
N PRO A 26 -12.38 -2.30 5.40
CA PRO A 26 -12.07 -1.03 6.04
C PRO A 26 -12.05 -0.01 4.92
N SER A 27 -12.82 1.07 5.07
CA SER A 27 -12.81 2.15 4.09
C SER A 27 -11.34 2.50 3.81
N THR A 28 -11.00 2.87 2.59
CA THR A 28 -9.62 3.22 2.19
C THR A 28 -8.98 4.21 3.16
N ASP A 29 -9.78 5.08 3.77
CA ASP A 29 -9.35 6.01 4.81
C ASP A 29 -8.96 5.29 6.10
N GLN A 30 -9.70 4.29 6.52
CA GLN A 30 -9.40 3.54 7.74
C GLN A 30 -8.12 2.71 7.60
N SER A 31 -7.87 2.13 6.43
CA SER A 31 -6.65 1.38 6.13
C SER A 31 -5.42 2.27 6.19
N PHE A 32 -5.51 3.46 5.59
CA PHE A 32 -4.45 4.47 5.64
C PHE A 32 -4.15 4.93 7.08
N GLU A 33 -5.18 5.26 7.86
CA GLU A 33 -5.01 5.70 9.25
C GLU A 33 -4.38 4.59 10.12
N ASN A 34 -4.77 3.35 9.94
CA ASN A 34 -4.18 2.21 10.64
C ASN A 34 -2.72 2.02 10.27
N ALA A 35 -2.36 2.11 8.98
CA ALA A 35 -0.98 2.02 8.52
C ALA A 35 -0.12 3.16 9.08
N LEU A 36 -0.65 4.39 9.08
CA LEU A 36 0.03 5.56 9.62
C LEU A 36 0.25 5.45 11.13
N ALA A 37 -0.73 4.94 11.88
CA ALA A 37 -0.61 4.70 13.32
C ALA A 37 0.48 3.66 13.62
N LYS A 38 0.50 2.53 12.91
CA LYS A 38 1.55 1.50 13.04
C LYS A 38 2.95 2.10 12.76
N ALA A 39 3.08 2.88 11.69
CA ALA A 39 4.34 3.54 11.35
C ALA A 39 4.78 4.52 12.44
N ARG A 40 3.83 5.26 13.04
CA ARG A 40 4.10 6.17 14.17
C ARG A 40 4.61 5.44 15.40
N ASP A 41 4.01 4.30 15.73
CA ASP A 41 4.35 3.51 16.90
C ASP A 41 5.63 2.67 16.70
N GLY A 42 6.22 2.67 15.50
CA GLY A 42 7.38 1.86 15.16
C GLY A 42 7.06 0.38 14.99
N THR A 43 5.79 0.04 14.86
CA THR A 43 5.34 -1.32 14.59
C THR A 43 5.66 -1.71 13.14
N ARG A 44 6.09 -2.94 12.93
CA ARG A 44 6.38 -3.42 11.58
C ARG A 44 5.15 -3.35 10.69
N LEU A 45 5.31 -2.70 9.55
CA LEU A 45 4.28 -2.60 8.52
C LEU A 45 4.15 -3.91 7.74
N SER A 46 2.92 -4.31 7.42
CA SER A 46 2.66 -5.34 6.43
C SER A 46 2.87 -4.80 5.01
N VAL A 47 2.85 -5.67 4.01
CA VAL A 47 2.91 -5.25 2.60
C VAL A 47 1.72 -4.36 2.24
N ASP A 48 0.54 -4.69 2.76
CA ASP A 48 -0.68 -3.91 2.51
C ASP A 48 -0.59 -2.53 3.15
N ASP A 49 -0.13 -2.43 4.41
CA ASP A 49 0.11 -1.15 5.09
C ASP A 49 1.10 -0.28 4.29
N ALA A 50 2.20 -0.88 3.83
CA ALA A 50 3.20 -0.16 3.04
C ALA A 50 2.65 0.30 1.68
N THR A 51 1.83 -0.52 1.04
CA THR A 51 1.16 -0.16 -0.23
C THR A 51 0.22 1.02 -0.04
N GLU A 52 -0.58 1.02 1.03
CA GLU A 52 -1.46 2.16 1.36
C GLU A 52 -0.69 3.47 1.57
N LEU A 53 0.44 3.41 2.29
CA LEU A 53 1.26 4.60 2.51
C LEU A 53 1.98 5.06 1.24
N LEU A 54 2.45 4.14 0.37
CA LEU A 54 3.14 4.46 -0.87
C LEU A 54 2.19 4.92 -1.98
N ALA A 55 0.95 4.42 -2.01
CA ALA A 55 -0.05 4.83 -2.99
C ALA A 55 -0.32 6.35 -2.95
N THR A 56 0.03 7.02 -1.86
CA THR A 56 -0.06 8.48 -1.73
C THR A 56 1.06 9.23 -2.44
N GLY A 57 2.06 8.55 -2.98
CA GLY A 57 3.30 9.15 -3.51
C GLY A 57 3.53 9.06 -5.02
N THR A 58 2.65 8.42 -5.79
CA THR A 58 2.82 8.30 -7.25
C THR A 58 2.29 9.54 -7.97
N ASP A 59 3.04 10.05 -8.96
CA ASP A 59 2.72 11.27 -9.73
C ASP A 59 1.55 11.10 -10.71
N THR A 60 0.65 10.16 -10.46
CA THR A 60 -0.55 9.92 -11.24
C THR A 60 -1.76 10.62 -10.66
N GLU A 61 -2.68 11.03 -11.51
CA GLU A 61 -3.95 11.65 -11.15
C GLU A 61 -4.67 10.85 -10.04
N GLY A 62 -4.80 11.43 -8.85
CA GLY A 62 -5.48 10.80 -7.72
C GLY A 62 -4.74 10.85 -6.38
N ILE A 63 -3.57 11.50 -6.34
CA ILE A 63 -2.85 11.67 -5.06
C ILE A 63 -3.62 12.66 -4.18
N ASP A 64 -3.94 12.21 -2.98
CA ASP A 64 -4.39 13.11 -1.93
C ASP A 64 -3.17 13.85 -1.34
N PRO A 65 -3.04 15.17 -1.60
CA PRO A 65 -1.89 15.94 -1.11
C PRO A 65 -1.82 15.96 0.42
N VAL A 66 -2.95 15.85 1.11
CA VAL A 66 -3.01 15.82 2.58
C VAL A 66 -2.42 14.53 3.11
N ARG A 67 -2.76 13.39 2.52
CA ARG A 67 -2.18 12.10 2.89
C ARG A 67 -0.68 12.07 2.66
N LYS A 68 -0.22 12.57 1.52
CA LYS A 68 1.21 12.67 1.17
C LYS A 68 1.96 13.49 2.21
N GLU A 69 1.47 14.67 2.57
CA GLU A 69 2.09 15.53 3.56
C GLU A 69 2.21 14.83 4.92
N ARG A 70 1.17 14.16 5.37
CA ARG A 70 1.17 13.40 6.63
C ARG A 70 2.22 12.27 6.65
N VAL A 71 2.39 11.57 5.54
CA VAL A 71 3.42 10.53 5.41
C VAL A 71 4.81 11.15 5.46
N LEU A 72 5.03 12.26 4.75
CA LEU A 72 6.32 12.96 4.73
C LEU A 72 6.69 13.52 6.10
N GLU A 73 5.74 14.13 6.82
CA GLU A 73 5.96 14.63 8.19
C GLU A 73 6.34 13.49 9.15
N LEU A 74 5.64 12.34 9.05
CA LEU A 74 5.97 11.18 9.86
C LEU A 74 7.35 10.62 9.52
N ALA A 75 7.69 10.52 8.25
CA ALA A 75 9.00 10.05 7.78
C ALA A 75 10.12 10.98 8.27
N ASP A 76 9.94 12.30 8.18
CA ASP A 76 10.92 13.27 8.63
C ASP A 76 11.12 13.22 10.15
N ARG A 77 10.05 13.07 10.92
CA ARG A 77 10.14 12.88 12.37
C ARG A 77 10.92 11.61 12.71
N ARG A 78 10.61 10.46 12.07
CA ARG A 78 11.34 9.20 12.29
C ARG A 78 12.81 9.35 11.91
N ARG A 79 13.11 10.00 10.80
CA ARG A 79 14.48 10.30 10.39
C ARG A 79 15.24 11.06 11.50
N ARG A 80 14.64 12.12 12.04
CA ARG A 80 15.27 12.91 13.11
C ARG A 80 15.51 12.09 14.37
N GLU A 81 14.56 11.24 14.75
CA GLU A 81 14.69 10.35 15.90
C GLU A 81 15.82 9.35 15.74
N GLU A 82 16.02 8.80 14.54
CA GLU A 82 17.00 7.74 14.26
C GLU A 82 18.42 8.28 13.98
N VAL A 83 18.53 9.32 13.18
CA VAL A 83 19.83 9.82 12.66
C VAL A 83 20.11 11.28 12.96
N GLY A 84 19.20 12.00 13.61
CA GLY A 84 19.35 13.42 13.91
C GLY A 84 19.22 14.32 12.68
N ASP A 85 19.63 15.57 12.82
CA ASP A 85 19.54 16.58 11.76
C ASP A 85 20.85 16.73 10.95
N GLU A 86 21.85 15.93 11.26
CA GLU A 86 23.12 15.95 10.53
C GLU A 86 22.95 15.21 9.18
N VAL A 87 23.25 15.89 8.10
CA VAL A 87 23.21 15.34 6.73
C VAL A 87 24.62 15.20 6.20
N THR A 88 25.00 13.98 5.88
CA THR A 88 26.27 13.70 5.19
C THR A 88 26.03 13.53 3.68
N PHE A 89 26.93 14.03 2.88
CA PHE A 89 26.91 13.85 1.44
C PHE A 89 28.30 13.49 0.91
N VAL A 90 28.34 12.79 -0.20
CA VAL A 90 29.56 12.45 -0.91
C VAL A 90 29.55 13.18 -2.24
N ALA A 91 30.57 14.02 -2.47
CA ALA A 91 30.81 14.60 -3.78
C ALA A 91 31.74 13.67 -4.55
N ASN A 92 31.22 12.94 -5.51
CA ASN A 92 32.02 12.07 -6.38
C ASN A 92 31.74 12.38 -7.85
N LEU A 93 32.76 12.21 -8.68
CA LEU A 93 32.66 12.29 -10.13
C LEU A 93 32.78 10.87 -10.69
N ASN A 94 31.72 10.39 -11.34
CA ASN A 94 31.77 9.14 -12.08
C ASN A 94 32.36 9.41 -13.46
N ASN A 95 33.63 9.10 -13.62
CA ASN A 95 34.34 9.32 -14.89
C ASN A 95 34.20 8.07 -15.79
N ASN A 96 33.13 8.00 -16.54
CA ASN A 96 32.91 6.95 -17.53
C ASN A 96 33.74 7.23 -18.79
N VAL A 97 34.86 6.55 -18.94
CA VAL A 97 35.72 6.63 -20.15
C VAL A 97 35.11 5.92 -21.36
N THR A 98 34.11 5.07 -21.16
CA THR A 98 33.42 4.34 -22.23
C THR A 98 32.00 3.99 -21.80
N THR A 99 31.09 3.93 -22.78
CA THR A 99 29.73 3.38 -22.62
C THR A 99 29.69 1.88 -22.90
N ALA A 100 30.79 1.27 -23.35
CA ALA A 100 30.86 -0.16 -23.57
C ALA A 100 30.97 -0.90 -22.23
N CYS A 101 30.03 -1.79 -21.96
CA CYS A 101 29.99 -2.61 -20.78
C CYS A 101 29.71 -4.07 -21.12
N ASN A 102 30.54 -4.99 -20.61
CA ASN A 102 30.34 -6.43 -20.81
C ASN A 102 29.34 -7.05 -19.85
N THR A 103 28.78 -6.27 -18.91
CA THR A 103 27.90 -6.80 -17.86
C THR A 103 26.45 -7.02 -18.34
N GLY A 104 26.11 -6.48 -19.52
CA GLY A 104 24.76 -6.70 -20.09
C GLY A 104 23.62 -6.08 -19.33
N CYS A 105 23.83 -4.97 -18.65
CA CYS A 105 22.78 -4.23 -17.94
C CYS A 105 21.71 -3.76 -18.95
N LEU A 106 20.44 -3.98 -18.60
CA LEU A 106 19.26 -3.62 -19.41
C LEU A 106 18.70 -2.24 -18.98
N PHE A 107 19.47 -1.17 -19.05
CA PHE A 107 19.00 0.21 -18.93
C PHE A 107 19.81 1.18 -19.76
#